data_a9d9297b64df44713030b9e68c37dbce
#
_entry.id   a9d9297b64df44713030b9e68c37dbce
#
_cell.length_a   1.000
_cell.length_b   1.000
_cell.length_c   1.000
_cell.angle_alpha   90.00
_cell.angle_beta   90.00
_cell.angle_gamma   90.00
#
_symmetry.space_group_name_H-M   'P 1'
#
loop_
_entity.id
_entity.type
_entity.pdbx_description
1 polymer ?
#
loop_
_entity_poly.entity_id
_entity_poly.type
_entity_poly.pdbx_seq_one_letter_code
_entity_poly.pdbx_strand_id
1 'polypeptide(L)'
;MKKHIFAVGLLFALAGCDIGGIRGNGHLITEQRKVDPFINIETGGAFRVEWHSGAPSASITVDENLMQYVEMEVRDKVLHVRTSRSVRPTHSIKLELTSNALEGASFSGTSRLNAHQLSGTKFYLETTGASNVLLDGAVDELVANMTGASDLRAESLQTKMAELSVTGAGDARVAVSDTLKVSITGAGKVEYIGNPPHLEREITGAGSIRKRGK
;
A
#
# COMPACT_ATOMS: atom_id res chain seq x y z
N MET A 1 -49.82 -19.81 43.73
CA MET A 1 -49.55 -19.42 42.33
C MET A 1 -48.02 -19.31 42.14
N LYS A 2 -47.38 -20.33 41.57
CA LYS A 2 -45.92 -20.38 41.35
C LYS A 2 -45.64 -19.90 39.93
N LYS A 3 -44.92 -18.78 39.80
CA LYS A 3 -44.47 -18.24 38.50
C LYS A 3 -43.16 -18.89 38.11
N HIS A 4 -43.14 -19.67 37.05
CA HIS A 4 -41.93 -20.22 36.42
C HIS A 4 -41.35 -19.20 35.47
N ILE A 5 -40.17 -18.71 35.75
CA ILE A 5 -39.39 -17.86 34.84
C ILE A 5 -38.52 -18.79 33.96
N PHE A 6 -38.88 -18.83 32.65
CA PHE A 6 -38.06 -19.51 31.64
C PHE A 6 -36.92 -18.58 31.24
N ALA A 7 -35.70 -18.92 31.60
CA ALA A 7 -34.48 -18.29 31.09
C ALA A 7 -34.15 -18.91 29.73
N VAL A 8 -34.37 -18.16 28.68
CA VAL A 8 -33.92 -18.53 27.31
C VAL A 8 -32.45 -18.15 27.20
N GLY A 9 -31.59 -19.15 27.32
CA GLY A 9 -30.16 -19.02 27.07
C GLY A 9 -29.91 -18.87 25.56
N LEU A 10 -29.51 -17.67 25.13
CA LEU A 10 -29.07 -17.38 23.77
C LEU A 10 -27.64 -17.95 23.58
N LEU A 11 -27.56 -19.15 22.99
CA LEU A 11 -26.27 -19.71 22.54
C LEU A 11 -25.79 -18.88 21.34
N PHE A 12 -24.83 -17.99 21.54
CA PHE A 12 -24.02 -17.43 20.46
C PHE A 12 -23.14 -18.57 19.91
N ALA A 13 -23.55 -19.15 18.78
CA ALA A 13 -22.67 -19.96 17.97
C ALA A 13 -21.62 -19.01 17.38
N LEU A 14 -20.42 -19.01 17.98
CA LEU A 14 -19.23 -18.48 17.35
C LEU A 14 -18.98 -19.34 16.10
N ALA A 15 -19.50 -18.93 14.95
CA ALA A 15 -19.05 -19.42 13.66
C ALA A 15 -17.57 -19.03 13.56
N GLY A 16 -16.68 -19.98 13.89
CA GLY A 16 -15.26 -19.85 13.66
C GLY A 16 -15.09 -19.57 12.18
N CYS A 17 -14.68 -18.34 11.82
CA CYS A 17 -14.11 -18.09 10.51
C CYS A 17 -12.93 -19.05 10.39
N ASP A 18 -13.12 -20.14 9.67
CA ASP A 18 -12.02 -20.99 9.25
C ASP A 18 -11.14 -20.13 8.34
N ILE A 19 -10.11 -19.55 8.92
CA ILE A 19 -9.10 -18.77 8.20
C ILE A 19 -8.22 -19.80 7.49
N GLY A 20 -8.87 -20.56 6.58
CA GLY A 20 -8.28 -21.60 5.77
C GLY A 20 -7.35 -20.99 4.74
N GLY A 21 -6.05 -21.14 4.94
CA GLY A 21 -5.01 -20.81 3.97
C GLY A 21 -3.90 -21.85 4.03
N ILE A 22 -3.23 -22.07 2.92
CA ILE A 22 -2.10 -23.00 2.84
C ILE A 22 -0.95 -22.41 3.66
N ARG A 23 -0.52 -23.15 4.69
CA ARG A 23 0.57 -22.70 5.58
C ARG A 23 1.92 -22.88 4.92
N GLY A 24 2.80 -21.88 5.04
CA GLY A 24 4.19 -21.97 4.66
C GLY A 24 4.95 -23.03 5.48
N ASN A 25 5.90 -23.68 4.84
CA ASN A 25 6.73 -24.74 5.46
C ASN A 25 7.95 -24.19 6.24
N GLY A 26 8.17 -22.86 6.22
CA GLY A 26 9.31 -22.21 6.89
C GLY A 26 10.61 -22.26 6.10
N HIS A 27 10.66 -22.97 4.98
CA HIS A 27 11.83 -23.03 4.11
C HIS A 27 11.70 -21.96 3.03
N LEU A 28 12.38 -20.82 3.22
CA LEU A 28 12.34 -19.71 2.27
C LEU A 28 13.22 -20.00 1.06
N ILE A 29 12.66 -19.81 -0.13
CA ILE A 29 13.39 -19.84 -1.39
C ILE A 29 13.19 -18.54 -2.14
N THR A 30 14.12 -18.22 -3.02
CA THR A 30 14.07 -17.06 -3.91
C THR A 30 14.07 -17.55 -5.35
N GLU A 31 13.11 -17.07 -6.15
CA GLU A 31 12.99 -17.35 -7.56
C GLU A 31 13.08 -16.06 -8.37
N GLN A 32 13.94 -16.06 -9.39
CA GLN A 32 14.00 -14.99 -10.38
C GLN A 32 12.95 -15.23 -11.45
N ARG A 33 12.15 -14.22 -11.76
CA ARG A 33 11.17 -14.28 -12.84
C ARG A 33 11.47 -13.24 -13.91
N LYS A 34 11.45 -13.69 -15.15
CA LYS A 34 11.51 -12.80 -16.29
C LYS A 34 10.16 -12.10 -16.41
N VAL A 35 10.17 -10.77 -16.47
CA VAL A 35 8.98 -9.93 -16.64
C VAL A 35 9.15 -9.01 -17.83
N ASP A 36 8.05 -8.72 -18.51
CA ASP A 36 8.02 -7.68 -19.53
C ASP A 36 8.18 -6.28 -18.88
N PRO A 37 8.57 -5.26 -19.66
CA PRO A 37 8.65 -3.89 -19.15
C PRO A 37 7.30 -3.40 -18.57
N PHE A 38 7.35 -2.86 -17.35
CA PHE A 38 6.20 -2.30 -16.67
C PHE A 38 6.55 -0.92 -16.09
N ILE A 39 5.52 -0.11 -15.86
CA ILE A 39 5.62 1.20 -15.23
C ILE A 39 4.66 1.35 -14.04
N ASN A 40 3.77 0.38 -13.84
CA ASN A 40 2.84 0.34 -12.71
C ASN A 40 2.91 -1.02 -12.02
N ILE A 41 2.59 -1.04 -10.72
CA ILE A 41 2.52 -2.26 -9.90
C ILE A 41 1.13 -2.33 -9.28
N GLU A 42 0.51 -3.50 -9.35
CA GLU A 42 -0.74 -3.80 -8.65
C GLU A 42 -0.60 -5.08 -7.84
N THR A 43 -0.89 -5.01 -6.54
CA THR A 43 -0.88 -6.20 -5.68
C THR A 43 -2.11 -6.28 -4.80
N GLY A 44 -2.62 -7.50 -4.62
CA GLY A 44 -3.69 -7.81 -3.66
C GLY A 44 -3.22 -8.82 -2.63
N GLY A 45 -3.17 -8.40 -1.34
CA GLY A 45 -2.76 -9.30 -0.26
C GLY A 45 -1.68 -8.70 0.66
N ALA A 46 -0.76 -9.56 1.13
CA ALA A 46 0.30 -9.18 2.07
C ALA A 46 1.69 -9.31 1.43
N PHE A 47 2.06 -8.31 0.66
CA PHE A 47 3.36 -8.26 -0.02
C PHE A 47 4.28 -7.19 0.56
N ARG A 48 5.58 -7.47 0.51
CA ARG A 48 6.63 -6.48 0.72
C ARG A 48 7.33 -6.24 -0.61
N VAL A 49 7.18 -5.06 -1.16
CA VAL A 49 7.73 -4.67 -2.46
C VAL A 49 8.87 -3.70 -2.24
N GLU A 50 10.03 -4.04 -2.77
CA GLU A 50 11.21 -3.17 -2.90
C GLU A 50 11.38 -2.88 -4.40
N TRP A 51 11.26 -1.63 -4.78
CA TRP A 51 11.42 -1.22 -6.17
C TRP A 51 12.62 -0.30 -6.35
N HIS A 52 13.38 -0.54 -7.41
CA HIS A 52 14.50 0.29 -7.84
C HIS A 52 14.43 0.57 -9.35
N SER A 53 15.00 1.69 -9.78
CA SER A 53 15.15 1.97 -11.21
C SER A 53 16.19 1.05 -11.83
N GLY A 54 15.91 0.49 -13.02
CA GLY A 54 16.82 -0.39 -13.73
C GLY A 54 16.17 -1.18 -14.85
N ALA A 55 16.91 -2.10 -15.46
CA ALA A 55 16.35 -3.01 -16.45
C ALA A 55 15.25 -3.88 -15.81
N PRO A 56 14.16 -4.20 -16.55
CA PRO A 56 13.04 -4.96 -15.98
C PRO A 56 13.49 -6.31 -15.42
N SER A 57 13.24 -6.53 -14.13
CA SER A 57 13.46 -7.81 -13.45
C SER A 57 12.54 -7.95 -12.24
N ALA A 58 12.33 -9.20 -11.82
CA ALA A 58 11.56 -9.52 -10.64
C ALA A 58 12.16 -10.71 -9.89
N SER A 59 12.20 -10.61 -8.57
CA SER A 59 12.60 -11.69 -7.68
C SER A 59 11.52 -11.86 -6.61
N ILE A 60 11.16 -13.11 -6.33
CA ILE A 60 10.16 -13.48 -5.33
C ILE A 60 10.82 -14.33 -4.26
N THR A 61 10.69 -13.94 -2.99
CA THR A 61 11.10 -14.76 -1.85
C THR A 61 9.88 -15.11 -1.01
N VAL A 62 9.64 -16.40 -0.84
CA VAL A 62 8.51 -16.95 -0.09
C VAL A 62 8.83 -18.38 0.37
N ASP A 63 8.00 -18.95 1.25
CA ASP A 63 8.07 -20.38 1.59
C ASP A 63 7.98 -21.25 0.33
N GLU A 64 8.85 -22.25 0.20
CA GLU A 64 8.99 -23.11 -0.98
C GLU A 64 7.66 -23.73 -1.45
N ASN A 65 6.86 -24.24 -0.50
CA ASN A 65 5.58 -24.83 -0.80
C ASN A 65 4.51 -23.84 -1.26
N LEU A 66 4.74 -22.53 -1.07
CA LEU A 66 3.82 -21.47 -1.49
C LEU A 66 4.20 -20.83 -2.82
N MET A 67 5.42 -20.99 -3.31
CA MET A 67 5.93 -20.36 -4.54
C MET A 67 5.02 -20.64 -5.75
N GLN A 68 4.48 -21.84 -5.86
CA GLN A 68 3.56 -22.24 -6.94
C GLN A 68 2.24 -21.47 -6.96
N TYR A 69 1.88 -20.80 -5.86
CA TYR A 69 0.63 -20.03 -5.75
C TYR A 69 0.85 -18.53 -5.98
N VAL A 70 2.09 -18.07 -6.12
CA VAL A 70 2.37 -16.67 -6.45
C VAL A 70 2.33 -16.49 -7.97
N GLU A 71 1.32 -15.79 -8.44
CA GLU A 71 1.15 -15.41 -9.84
C GLU A 71 1.68 -14.02 -10.10
N MET A 72 2.37 -13.84 -11.21
CA MET A 72 2.94 -12.58 -11.64
C MET A 72 2.78 -12.44 -13.16
N GLU A 73 2.17 -11.36 -13.60
CA GLU A 73 1.89 -11.11 -15.01
C GLU A 73 1.94 -9.62 -15.33
N VAL A 74 2.49 -9.25 -16.47
CA VAL A 74 2.44 -7.87 -16.97
C VAL A 74 1.36 -7.76 -18.05
N ARG A 75 0.38 -6.88 -17.84
CA ARG A 75 -0.66 -6.50 -18.82
C ARG A 75 -0.73 -4.98 -18.89
N ASP A 76 -0.77 -4.42 -20.08
CA ASP A 76 -0.89 -2.97 -20.31
C ASP A 76 0.14 -2.15 -19.51
N LYS A 77 1.38 -2.65 -19.40
CA LYS A 77 2.48 -2.09 -18.58
C LYS A 77 2.21 -2.08 -17.07
N VAL A 78 1.22 -2.80 -16.57
CA VAL A 78 0.96 -3.02 -15.16
C VAL A 78 1.47 -4.40 -14.76
N LEU A 79 2.35 -4.46 -13.77
CA LEU A 79 2.77 -5.72 -13.15
C LEU A 79 1.74 -6.11 -12.09
N HIS A 80 0.92 -7.11 -12.39
CA HIS A 80 -0.05 -7.71 -11.47
C HIS A 80 0.61 -8.83 -10.68
N VAL A 81 0.56 -8.74 -9.35
CA VAL A 81 1.07 -9.79 -8.46
C VAL A 81 -0.02 -10.18 -7.47
N ARG A 82 -0.33 -11.47 -7.44
CA ARG A 82 -1.37 -12.02 -6.54
C ARG A 82 -1.05 -13.45 -6.12
N THR A 83 -1.82 -13.97 -5.21
CA THR A 83 -1.81 -15.40 -4.89
C THR A 83 -3.08 -16.06 -5.43
N SER A 84 -2.93 -17.18 -6.17
CA SER A 84 -4.07 -17.94 -6.75
C SER A 84 -4.91 -18.66 -5.70
N ARG A 85 -4.41 -18.75 -4.46
CA ARG A 85 -5.11 -19.32 -3.31
C ARG A 85 -4.84 -18.52 -2.05
N SER A 86 -5.68 -18.64 -1.05
CA SER A 86 -5.38 -18.11 0.28
C SER A 86 -4.15 -18.82 0.83
N VAL A 87 -3.13 -18.05 1.20
CA VAL A 87 -1.86 -18.55 1.75
C VAL A 87 -1.57 -17.88 3.10
N ARG A 88 -0.85 -18.59 3.97
CA ARG A 88 -0.32 -18.08 5.24
C ARG A 88 1.19 -18.29 5.26
N PRO A 89 1.94 -17.39 4.64
CA PRO A 89 3.39 -17.48 4.62
C PRO A 89 3.95 -17.28 6.04
N THR A 90 5.10 -17.89 6.33
CA THR A 90 5.79 -17.70 7.62
C THR A 90 6.41 -16.31 7.74
N HIS A 91 6.73 -15.69 6.60
CA HIS A 91 7.17 -14.31 6.46
C HIS A 91 6.42 -13.65 5.32
N SER A 92 6.30 -12.32 5.33
CA SER A 92 5.69 -11.60 4.19
C SER A 92 6.34 -12.01 2.88
N ILE A 93 5.56 -12.23 1.84
CA ILE A 93 6.07 -12.50 0.49
C ILE A 93 6.86 -11.27 0.04
N LYS A 94 8.15 -11.44 -0.20
CA LYS A 94 9.03 -10.35 -0.62
C LYS A 94 9.16 -10.34 -2.14
N LEU A 95 9.01 -9.16 -2.72
CA LEU A 95 9.21 -8.87 -4.12
C LEU A 95 10.35 -7.85 -4.25
N GLU A 96 11.38 -8.17 -5.00
CA GLU A 96 12.39 -7.20 -5.44
C GLU A 96 12.17 -6.96 -6.92
N LEU A 97 11.85 -5.73 -7.27
CA LEU A 97 11.39 -5.35 -8.61
C LEU A 97 12.27 -4.24 -9.16
N THR A 98 12.61 -4.34 -10.43
CA THR A 98 13.23 -3.24 -11.17
C THR A 98 12.47 -2.96 -12.45
N SER A 99 12.38 -1.68 -12.82
CA SER A 99 11.89 -1.22 -14.11
C SER A 99 12.51 0.13 -14.46
N ASN A 100 12.47 0.51 -15.73
CA ASN A 100 13.07 1.77 -16.18
C ASN A 100 12.42 3.01 -15.55
N ALA A 101 11.14 2.91 -15.20
CA ALA A 101 10.35 3.94 -14.51
C ALA A 101 9.25 3.28 -13.69
N LEU A 102 8.78 3.97 -12.66
CA LEU A 102 7.56 3.63 -11.93
C LEU A 102 6.68 4.88 -11.87
N GLU A 103 5.51 4.80 -12.51
CA GLU A 103 4.53 5.89 -12.60
C GLU A 103 3.36 5.69 -11.64
N GLY A 104 3.18 4.46 -11.11
CA GLY A 104 2.13 4.21 -10.14
C GLY A 104 2.21 2.88 -9.44
N ALA A 105 1.49 2.82 -8.31
CA ALA A 105 1.34 1.61 -7.51
C ALA A 105 -0.05 1.55 -6.86
N SER A 106 -0.71 0.40 -6.97
CA SER A 106 -2.01 0.11 -6.35
C SER A 106 -1.89 -1.10 -5.42
N PHE A 107 -2.29 -0.94 -4.17
CA PHE A 107 -2.22 -1.98 -3.15
C PHE A 107 -3.57 -2.19 -2.47
N SER A 108 -4.03 -3.43 -2.47
CA SER A 108 -5.17 -3.85 -1.66
C SER A 108 -4.72 -4.85 -0.59
N GLY A 109 -5.11 -4.61 0.68
CA GLY A 109 -4.76 -5.49 1.81
C GLY A 109 -3.70 -4.90 2.74
N THR A 110 -2.71 -5.70 3.14
CA THR A 110 -1.66 -5.28 4.09
C THR A 110 -0.31 -5.38 3.40
N SER A 111 0.08 -4.35 2.68
CA SER A 111 1.31 -4.36 1.87
C SER A 111 2.31 -3.31 2.34
N ARG A 112 3.56 -3.50 1.95
CA ARG A 112 4.61 -2.50 2.10
C ARG A 112 5.26 -2.24 0.76
N LEU A 113 5.40 -0.96 0.40
CA LEU A 113 6.18 -0.51 -0.75
C LEU A 113 7.33 0.36 -0.26
N ASN A 114 8.54 0.06 -0.71
CA ASN A 114 9.66 0.98 -0.69
C ASN A 114 10.07 1.21 -2.15
N ALA A 115 9.88 2.43 -2.64
CA ALA A 115 10.27 2.82 -3.99
C ALA A 115 11.35 3.88 -3.92
N HIS A 116 12.54 3.54 -4.45
CA HIS A 116 13.74 4.34 -4.33
C HIS A 116 14.10 5.05 -5.63
N GLN A 117 14.54 6.32 -5.51
CA GLN A 117 15.00 7.13 -6.63
C GLN A 117 13.93 7.28 -7.74
N LEU A 118 12.68 7.45 -7.32
CA LEU A 118 11.60 7.78 -8.26
C LEU A 118 11.95 9.01 -9.06
N SER A 119 11.63 8.99 -10.34
CA SER A 119 11.83 10.12 -11.24
C SER A 119 10.76 10.12 -12.32
N GLY A 120 10.31 11.30 -12.71
CA GLY A 120 9.28 11.45 -13.75
C GLY A 120 8.37 12.63 -13.52
N THR A 121 7.34 12.73 -14.35
CA THR A 121 6.36 13.82 -14.27
C THR A 121 5.29 13.55 -13.22
N LYS A 122 4.90 12.28 -13.01
CA LYS A 122 3.80 11.93 -12.10
C LYS A 122 4.01 10.58 -11.46
N PHE A 123 3.62 10.48 -10.18
CA PHE A 123 3.46 9.20 -9.48
C PHE A 123 2.05 9.10 -8.90
N TYR A 124 1.36 8.01 -9.22
CA TYR A 124 0.03 7.72 -8.70
C TYR A 124 0.09 6.60 -7.68
N LEU A 125 -0.42 6.84 -6.48
CA LEU A 125 -0.53 5.85 -5.40
C LEU A 125 -1.99 5.60 -5.05
N GLU A 126 -2.37 4.34 -5.01
CA GLU A 126 -3.66 3.92 -4.48
C GLU A 126 -3.46 2.84 -3.41
N THR A 127 -4.04 3.04 -2.23
CA THR A 127 -4.00 2.04 -1.17
C THR A 127 -5.39 1.80 -0.60
N THR A 128 -5.75 0.52 -0.47
CA THR A 128 -6.97 0.10 0.20
C THR A 128 -6.64 -0.94 1.26
N GLY A 129 -6.77 -0.58 2.55
CA GLY A 129 -6.46 -1.45 3.68
C GLY A 129 -5.45 -0.84 4.65
N ALA A 130 -4.39 -1.58 5.00
CA ALA A 130 -3.38 -1.16 5.98
C ALA A 130 -1.97 -1.27 5.39
N SER A 131 -1.62 -0.36 4.49
CA SER A 131 -0.36 -0.37 3.76
C SER A 131 0.65 0.63 4.33
N ASN A 132 1.95 0.31 4.20
CA ASN A 132 3.03 1.23 4.52
C ASN A 132 3.79 1.52 3.23
N VAL A 133 3.89 2.79 2.86
CA VAL A 133 4.53 3.22 1.62
C VAL A 133 5.64 4.21 1.94
N LEU A 134 6.83 3.94 1.43
CA LEU A 134 7.98 4.84 1.49
C LEU A 134 8.40 5.18 0.06
N LEU A 135 8.46 6.48 -0.22
CA LEU A 135 8.85 7.00 -1.54
C LEU A 135 10.00 7.99 -1.36
N ASP A 136 11.02 7.87 -2.19
CA ASP A 136 12.08 8.86 -2.32
C ASP A 136 12.41 9.16 -3.79
N GLY A 137 13.08 10.29 -4.03
CA GLY A 137 13.43 10.76 -5.38
C GLY A 137 12.84 12.12 -5.73
N ALA A 138 12.40 12.31 -6.97
CA ALA A 138 11.78 13.54 -7.44
C ALA A 138 10.75 13.27 -8.55
N VAL A 139 9.54 13.79 -8.38
CA VAL A 139 8.49 13.80 -9.41
C VAL A 139 7.84 15.18 -9.44
N ASP A 140 7.27 15.59 -10.58
CA ASP A 140 6.57 16.87 -10.60
C ASP A 140 5.26 16.80 -9.81
N GLU A 141 4.52 15.69 -9.90
CA GLU A 141 3.21 15.52 -9.29
C GLU A 141 3.11 14.17 -8.54
N LEU A 142 2.67 14.24 -7.28
CA LEU A 142 2.25 13.07 -6.50
C LEU A 142 0.73 13.10 -6.32
N VAL A 143 0.05 12.04 -6.75
CA VAL A 143 -1.38 11.82 -6.45
C VAL A 143 -1.50 10.58 -5.58
N ALA A 144 -2.06 10.71 -4.38
CA ALA A 144 -2.22 9.59 -3.46
C ALA A 144 -3.66 9.48 -2.94
N ASN A 145 -4.29 8.35 -3.24
CA ASN A 145 -5.60 7.96 -2.74
C ASN A 145 -5.45 6.84 -1.70
N MET A 146 -5.76 7.16 -0.46
CA MET A 146 -5.55 6.27 0.67
C MET A 146 -6.87 5.96 1.37
N THR A 147 -7.28 4.69 1.32
CA THR A 147 -8.50 4.21 2.00
C THR A 147 -8.13 3.20 3.08
N GLY A 148 -8.52 3.45 4.32
CA GLY A 148 -8.25 2.57 5.46
C GLY A 148 -7.26 3.17 6.46
N ALA A 149 -6.23 2.42 6.85
CA ALA A 149 -5.23 2.82 7.85
C ALA A 149 -3.81 2.72 7.28
N SER A 150 -3.57 3.38 6.15
CA SER A 150 -2.28 3.36 5.47
C SER A 150 -1.35 4.49 5.94
N ASP A 151 -0.04 4.25 5.94
CA ASP A 151 1.01 5.25 6.26
C ASP A 151 1.84 5.53 4.99
N LEU A 152 1.80 6.77 4.50
CA LEU A 152 2.61 7.26 3.40
C LEU A 152 3.75 8.15 3.93
N ARG A 153 4.98 7.75 3.64
CA ARG A 153 6.20 8.48 3.92
C ARG A 153 6.86 8.93 2.62
N ALA A 154 6.56 10.14 2.22
CA ALA A 154 7.09 10.75 1.00
C ALA A 154 7.78 12.10 1.30
N GLU A 155 8.27 12.28 2.52
CA GLU A 155 9.06 13.46 2.89
C GLU A 155 10.42 13.53 2.18
N SER A 156 10.92 12.41 1.67
CA SER A 156 12.14 12.33 0.86
C SER A 156 11.87 12.36 -0.64
N LEU A 157 10.60 12.38 -1.07
CA LEU A 157 10.19 12.57 -2.44
C LEU A 157 9.95 14.07 -2.69
N GLN A 158 10.79 14.69 -3.50
CA GLN A 158 10.60 16.09 -3.90
C GLN A 158 9.46 16.21 -4.90
N THR A 159 8.45 17.03 -4.60
CA THR A 159 7.33 17.27 -5.52
C THR A 159 7.05 18.76 -5.69
N LYS A 160 6.59 19.16 -6.87
CA LYS A 160 6.02 20.48 -7.10
C LYS A 160 4.57 20.51 -6.65
N MET A 161 3.80 19.49 -7.01
CA MET A 161 2.39 19.36 -6.70
C MET A 161 2.14 18.04 -5.94
N ALA A 162 1.32 18.10 -4.89
CA ALA A 162 0.81 16.92 -4.21
C ALA A 162 -0.71 17.02 -4.03
N GLU A 163 -1.41 15.98 -4.44
CA GLU A 163 -2.85 15.80 -4.23
C GLU A 163 -3.08 14.55 -3.39
N LEU A 164 -3.65 14.72 -2.20
CA LEU A 164 -3.83 13.64 -1.23
C LEU A 164 -5.31 13.51 -0.86
N SER A 165 -5.84 12.32 -1.04
CA SER A 165 -7.17 11.94 -0.56
C SER A 165 -7.03 10.84 0.49
N VAL A 166 -7.44 11.11 1.72
CA VAL A 166 -7.34 10.16 2.84
C VAL A 166 -8.73 9.87 3.38
N THR A 167 -9.16 8.62 3.23
CA THR A 167 -10.44 8.14 3.76
C THR A 167 -10.18 7.11 4.84
N GLY A 168 -10.51 7.42 6.09
CA GLY A 168 -10.29 6.55 7.24
C GLY A 168 -9.34 7.15 8.28
N ALA A 169 -8.32 6.38 8.68
CA ALA A 169 -7.35 6.75 9.72
C ALA A 169 -5.89 6.67 9.22
N GLY A 170 -5.68 7.00 7.95
CA GLY A 170 -4.35 6.97 7.34
C GLY A 170 -3.53 8.22 7.66
N ASP A 171 -2.21 8.06 7.71
CA ASP A 171 -1.25 9.14 7.89
C ASP A 171 -0.45 9.36 6.60
N ALA A 172 -0.18 10.62 6.25
CA ALA A 172 0.67 10.95 5.11
C ALA A 172 1.68 12.05 5.47
N ARG A 173 2.91 11.88 4.99
CA ARG A 173 3.97 12.88 5.08
C ARG A 173 4.53 13.14 3.70
N VAL A 174 4.53 14.41 3.27
CA VAL A 174 4.97 14.79 1.92
C VAL A 174 5.87 16.02 1.94
N ALA A 175 6.73 16.15 0.93
CA ALA A 175 7.49 17.37 0.66
C ALA A 175 6.97 18.01 -0.63
N VAL A 176 6.51 19.26 -0.57
CA VAL A 176 5.86 19.94 -1.69
C VAL A 176 6.28 21.41 -1.76
N SER A 177 6.55 21.89 -2.99
CA SER A 177 7.08 23.24 -3.19
C SER A 177 6.08 24.24 -3.73
N ASP A 178 5.06 23.82 -4.51
CA ASP A 178 4.17 24.76 -5.20
C ASP A 178 2.68 24.58 -4.84
N THR A 179 2.08 23.43 -5.06
CA THR A 179 0.64 23.20 -4.82
C THR A 179 0.40 21.99 -3.95
N LEU A 180 -0.33 22.18 -2.85
CA LEU A 180 -0.79 21.10 -1.99
C LEU A 180 -2.32 21.09 -1.90
N LYS A 181 -2.93 19.99 -2.36
CA LYS A 181 -4.36 19.72 -2.20
C LYS A 181 -4.54 18.52 -1.28
N VAL A 182 -5.35 18.69 -0.23
CA VAL A 182 -5.60 17.62 0.74
C VAL A 182 -7.08 17.53 1.06
N SER A 183 -7.66 16.35 0.87
CA SER A 183 -8.98 16.00 1.33
C SER A 183 -8.88 14.87 2.35
N ILE A 184 -9.45 15.04 3.54
CA ILE A 184 -9.49 14.03 4.60
C ILE A 184 -10.93 13.75 4.98
N THR A 185 -11.33 12.49 4.90
CA THR A 185 -12.61 12.01 5.44
C THR A 185 -12.33 10.98 6.53
N GLY A 186 -12.52 11.36 7.80
CA GLY A 186 -12.27 10.49 8.95
C GLY A 186 -11.30 11.10 9.97
N ALA A 187 -10.33 10.31 10.44
CA ALA A 187 -9.37 10.69 11.49
C ALA A 187 -7.91 10.71 11.00
N GLY A 188 -7.70 10.86 9.69
CA GLY A 188 -6.39 10.85 9.07
C GLY A 188 -5.55 12.08 9.43
N LYS A 189 -4.23 11.96 9.31
CA LYS A 189 -3.27 13.04 9.57
C LYS A 189 -2.38 13.25 8.36
N VAL A 190 -2.29 14.51 7.89
CA VAL A 190 -1.35 14.89 6.84
C VAL A 190 -0.35 15.88 7.39
N GLU A 191 0.94 15.57 7.25
CA GLU A 191 2.04 16.48 7.56
C GLU A 191 2.78 16.83 6.27
N TYR A 192 3.12 18.09 6.08
CA TYR A 192 3.87 18.52 4.89
C TYR A 192 5.08 19.36 5.23
N ILE A 193 6.11 19.23 4.40
CA ILE A 193 7.35 20.03 4.41
C ILE A 193 7.36 20.90 3.15
N GLY A 194 7.86 22.12 3.27
CA GLY A 194 7.89 23.10 2.19
C GLY A 194 7.05 24.32 2.46
N ASN A 195 6.89 25.17 1.47
CA ASN A 195 6.10 26.39 1.58
C ASN A 195 5.29 26.63 0.31
N PRO A 196 4.35 25.71 -0.02
CA PRO A 196 3.53 25.81 -1.21
C PRO A 196 2.70 27.10 -1.16
N PRO A 197 2.77 27.98 -2.19
CA PRO A 197 1.92 29.17 -2.28
C PRO A 197 0.44 28.83 -2.44
N HIS A 198 0.14 27.65 -3.00
CA HIS A 198 -1.24 27.19 -3.20
C HIS A 198 -1.55 26.02 -2.27
N LEU A 199 -2.46 26.25 -1.31
CA LEU A 199 -2.85 25.26 -0.31
C LEU A 199 -4.36 25.14 -0.22
N GLU A 200 -4.91 24.01 -0.71
CA GLU A 200 -6.32 23.66 -0.60
C GLU A 200 -6.50 22.56 0.45
N ARG A 201 -7.45 22.76 1.37
CA ARG A 201 -7.68 21.84 2.49
C ARG A 201 -9.16 21.58 2.69
N GLU A 202 -9.54 20.33 2.70
CA GLU A 202 -10.88 19.89 3.03
C GLU A 202 -10.79 18.78 4.10
N ILE A 203 -11.50 18.96 5.22
CA ILE A 203 -11.49 17.99 6.32
C ILE A 203 -12.92 17.73 6.74
N THR A 204 -13.34 16.48 6.63
CA THR A 204 -14.60 15.97 7.16
C THR A 204 -14.28 14.94 8.25
N GLY A 205 -14.51 15.30 9.52
CA GLY A 205 -14.26 14.45 10.67
C GLY A 205 -13.20 15.00 11.62
N ALA A 206 -12.39 14.12 12.24
CA ALA A 206 -11.40 14.47 13.26
C ALA A 206 -9.95 14.51 12.70
N GLY A 207 -9.79 14.62 11.39
CA GLY A 207 -8.50 14.67 10.74
C GLY A 207 -7.72 15.97 10.99
N SER A 208 -6.43 15.98 10.63
CA SER A 208 -5.60 17.16 10.77
C SER A 208 -4.58 17.32 9.66
N ILE A 209 -4.31 18.58 9.28
CA ILE A 209 -3.27 18.93 8.30
C ILE A 209 -2.32 19.92 8.98
N ARG A 210 -1.03 19.60 9.01
CA ARG A 210 -0.02 20.39 9.70
C ARG A 210 1.22 20.60 8.85
N LYS A 211 1.74 21.83 8.87
CA LYS A 211 3.08 22.10 8.36
C LYS A 211 4.10 21.58 9.36
N ARG A 212 5.08 20.80 8.89
CA ARG A 212 6.24 20.39 9.67
C ARG A 212 7.40 21.31 9.36
N GLY A 213 8.03 21.86 10.40
CA GLY A 213 9.28 22.61 10.25
C GLY A 213 10.40 21.68 9.76
N LYS A 214 11.38 22.28 9.05
CA LYS A 214 12.63 21.58 8.75
C LYS A 214 13.38 21.33 10.04
#